data_6e70e537163f0bcfcfbeb6d27b9c8989
#
_entry.id   6e70e537163f0bcfcfbeb6d27b9c8989
#
_cell.length_a   1.000
_cell.length_b   1.000
_cell.length_c   1.000
_cell.angle_alpha   90.00
_cell.angle_beta   90.00
_cell.angle_gamma   90.00
#
_symmetry.space_group_name_H-M   'P 1'
#
loop_
_entity.id
_entity.type
_entity.pdbx_description
1 polymer ?
#
loop_
_entity_poly.entity_id
_entity_poly.type
_entity_poly.pdbx_seq_one_letter_code
_entity_poly.pdbx_strand_id
1 'polypeptide(L)'
;DAAVSIFEQCPQLELVVAMSDDVDVGDYDFSRSWQQFVFAADKAMQSELDTRLNDANIEDLLTLIYTSGTTGQPKGVMLDYGNVAAQLEGHDARLSLSQDDVSLCFLPLSHVFERAWTFYVLYRGATNCYLQDTMQVREALSEVQPTVMGAVPRFYEKIFSAIHEK
;
A
#
# COMPACT_ATOMS: atom_id res chain seq x y z
N ASP A 1 -20.83 -0.26 -13.94
CA ASP A 1 -20.67 -0.76 -15.26
C ASP A 1 -19.36 -1.54 -15.50
N ALA A 2 -18.16 -0.97 -15.33
CA ALA A 2 -16.92 -1.74 -15.50
C ALA A 2 -16.78 -2.84 -14.44
N ALA A 3 -17.12 -2.57 -13.18
CA ALA A 3 -17.06 -3.54 -12.09
C ALA A 3 -18.04 -4.71 -12.30
N VAL A 4 -19.25 -4.45 -12.80
CA VAL A 4 -20.24 -5.48 -13.14
C VAL A 4 -19.70 -6.37 -14.24
N SER A 5 -19.17 -5.78 -15.32
CA SER A 5 -18.59 -6.54 -16.44
C SER A 5 -17.38 -7.40 -16.01
N ILE A 6 -16.54 -6.90 -15.09
CA ILE A 6 -15.43 -7.67 -14.53
C ILE A 6 -15.95 -8.82 -13.67
N PHE A 7 -16.95 -8.56 -12.82
CA PHE A 7 -17.56 -9.57 -11.96
C PHE A 7 -18.14 -10.73 -12.79
N GLU A 8 -18.86 -10.43 -13.87
CA GLU A 8 -19.43 -11.43 -14.77
C GLU A 8 -18.37 -12.29 -15.48
N GLN A 9 -17.18 -11.74 -15.73
CA GLN A 9 -16.09 -12.44 -16.41
C GLN A 9 -15.15 -13.20 -15.44
N CYS A 10 -15.27 -12.95 -14.13
CA CYS A 10 -14.41 -13.52 -13.12
C CYS A 10 -15.21 -14.32 -12.08
N PRO A 11 -15.56 -15.60 -12.36
CA PRO A 11 -16.43 -16.39 -11.49
C PRO A 11 -15.85 -16.68 -10.10
N GLN A 12 -14.56 -16.42 -9.87
CA GLN A 12 -13.94 -16.51 -8.54
C GLN A 12 -14.10 -15.23 -7.71
N LEU A 13 -14.62 -14.15 -8.30
CA LEU A 13 -14.85 -12.91 -7.61
C LEU A 13 -16.15 -12.99 -6.83
N GLU A 14 -16.10 -12.90 -5.51
CA GLU A 14 -17.27 -13.02 -4.64
C GLU A 14 -17.87 -11.67 -4.25
N LEU A 15 -17.02 -10.64 -4.17
CA LEU A 15 -17.42 -9.32 -3.67
C LEU A 15 -16.65 -8.21 -4.39
N VAL A 16 -17.35 -7.12 -4.67
CA VAL A 16 -16.78 -5.85 -5.12
C VAL A 16 -17.04 -4.78 -4.07
N VAL A 17 -15.98 -4.14 -3.58
CA VAL A 17 -16.07 -3.08 -2.57
C VAL A 17 -15.68 -1.74 -3.19
N ALA A 18 -16.58 -0.77 -3.13
CA ALA A 18 -16.28 0.60 -3.53
C ALA A 18 -15.56 1.33 -2.40
N MET A 19 -14.32 1.77 -2.65
CA MET A 19 -13.48 2.46 -1.67
C MET A 19 -13.81 3.95 -1.50
N SER A 20 -14.58 4.54 -2.44
CA SER A 20 -14.99 5.94 -2.39
C SER A 20 -16.48 6.04 -2.11
N ASP A 21 -16.86 7.01 -1.26
CA ASP A 21 -18.25 7.29 -0.95
C ASP A 21 -19.03 7.90 -2.14
N ASP A 22 -18.33 8.43 -3.14
CA ASP A 22 -18.93 9.00 -4.36
C ASP A 22 -19.35 7.94 -5.38
N VAL A 23 -19.05 6.68 -5.13
CA VAL A 23 -19.39 5.56 -6.03
C VAL A 23 -20.69 4.93 -5.58
N ASP A 24 -21.72 5.04 -6.44
CA ASP A 24 -22.94 4.28 -6.27
C ASP A 24 -22.66 2.78 -6.53
N VAL A 25 -22.81 1.98 -5.49
CA VAL A 25 -22.61 0.53 -5.57
C VAL A 25 -23.81 -0.21 -6.17
N GLY A 26 -24.97 0.47 -6.35
CA GLY A 26 -26.19 -0.16 -6.79
C GLY A 26 -26.75 -1.20 -5.83
N ASP A 27 -27.86 -1.85 -6.21
CA ASP A 27 -28.52 -2.91 -5.43
C ASP A 27 -28.06 -4.31 -5.88
N TYR A 28 -26.74 -4.51 -6.02
CA TYR A 28 -26.20 -5.83 -6.37
C TYR A 28 -25.78 -6.60 -5.13
N ASP A 29 -26.14 -7.87 -5.03
CA ASP A 29 -25.77 -8.76 -3.91
C ASP A 29 -24.24 -8.90 -3.75
N PHE A 30 -23.47 -8.72 -4.83
CA PHE A 30 -22.02 -8.81 -4.85
C PHE A 30 -21.31 -7.48 -4.64
N SER A 31 -22.03 -6.37 -4.37
CA SER A 31 -21.39 -5.06 -4.18
C SER A 31 -21.65 -4.51 -2.78
N ARG A 32 -20.65 -3.81 -2.24
CA ARG A 32 -20.71 -3.12 -0.93
C ARG A 32 -19.98 -1.80 -1.01
N SER A 33 -20.46 -0.81 -0.26
CA SER A 33 -19.65 0.36 0.06
C SER A 33 -18.56 -0.02 1.06
N TRP A 34 -17.52 0.80 1.15
CA TRP A 34 -16.47 0.61 2.14
C TRP A 34 -17.01 0.50 3.57
N GLN A 35 -17.95 1.38 3.92
CA GLN A 35 -18.60 1.37 5.23
C GLN A 35 -19.37 0.07 5.49
N GLN A 36 -20.19 -0.38 4.55
CA GLN A 36 -20.90 -1.65 4.67
C GLN A 36 -19.94 -2.82 4.85
N PHE A 37 -18.83 -2.84 4.14
CA PHE A 37 -17.82 -3.88 4.22
C PHE A 37 -17.13 -3.91 5.59
N VAL A 38 -16.66 -2.75 6.09
CA VAL A 38 -15.95 -2.64 7.37
C VAL A 38 -16.84 -2.99 8.54
N PHE A 39 -18.12 -2.58 8.53
CA PHE A 39 -19.07 -2.86 9.62
C PHE A 39 -19.72 -4.25 9.53
N ALA A 40 -19.44 -5.04 8.48
CA ALA A 40 -19.93 -6.42 8.38
C ALA A 40 -19.18 -7.41 9.28
N ALA A 41 -18.04 -7.01 9.86
CA ALA A 41 -17.26 -7.88 10.73
C ALA A 41 -18.00 -8.20 12.04
N ASP A 42 -18.03 -9.46 12.42
CA ASP A 42 -18.64 -9.94 13.65
C ASP A 42 -17.64 -10.76 14.50
N LYS A 43 -18.11 -11.23 15.68
CA LYS A 43 -17.27 -12.03 16.58
C LYS A 43 -16.84 -13.39 16.02
N ALA A 44 -17.60 -13.97 15.08
CA ALA A 44 -17.23 -15.23 14.46
C ALA A 44 -16.02 -15.03 13.54
N MET A 45 -15.94 -13.89 12.87
CA MET A 45 -14.78 -13.52 12.04
C MET A 45 -13.50 -13.33 12.85
N GLN A 46 -13.60 -12.93 14.13
CA GLN A 46 -12.44 -12.83 15.01
C GLN A 46 -11.76 -14.17 15.21
N SER A 47 -12.51 -15.23 15.43
CA SER A 47 -11.96 -16.59 15.59
C SER A 47 -11.27 -17.09 14.30
N GLU A 48 -11.85 -16.78 13.16
CA GLU A 48 -11.25 -17.09 11.86
C GLU A 48 -9.95 -16.31 11.63
N LEU A 49 -9.93 -15.02 11.99
CA LEU A 49 -8.73 -14.20 11.93
C LEU A 49 -7.60 -14.77 12.81
N ASP A 50 -7.93 -15.13 14.05
CA ASP A 50 -6.96 -15.72 14.99
C ASP A 50 -6.40 -17.04 14.45
N THR A 51 -7.23 -17.87 13.82
CA THR A 51 -6.81 -19.12 13.17
C THR A 51 -5.85 -18.81 12.01
N ARG A 52 -6.20 -17.91 11.12
CA ARG A 52 -5.34 -17.53 9.98
C ARG A 52 -4.01 -16.92 10.42
N LEU A 53 -4.00 -16.11 11.48
CA LEU A 53 -2.77 -15.55 12.04
C LEU A 53 -1.85 -16.61 12.61
N ASN A 54 -2.43 -17.63 13.28
CA ASN A 54 -1.66 -18.74 13.86
C ASN A 54 -1.12 -19.71 12.82
N ASP A 55 -1.85 -19.91 11.73
CA ASP A 55 -1.50 -20.84 10.65
C ASP A 55 -0.59 -20.20 9.59
N ALA A 56 -0.38 -18.87 9.66
CA ALA A 56 0.45 -18.14 8.70
C ALA A 56 1.89 -18.66 8.67
N ASN A 57 2.40 -18.90 7.46
CA ASN A 57 3.75 -19.39 7.22
C ASN A 57 4.59 -18.32 6.50
N ILE A 58 5.89 -18.34 6.76
CA ILE A 58 6.82 -17.40 6.12
C ILE A 58 6.88 -17.54 4.59
N GLU A 59 6.50 -18.70 4.06
CA GLU A 59 6.42 -18.98 2.63
C GLU A 59 5.07 -18.61 1.99
N ASP A 60 4.10 -18.14 2.80
CA ASP A 60 2.81 -17.74 2.27
C ASP A 60 2.92 -16.46 1.44
N LEU A 61 2.14 -16.42 0.35
CA LEU A 61 2.09 -15.25 -0.52
C LEU A 61 1.52 -14.04 0.23
N LEU A 62 2.34 -12.99 0.36
CA LEU A 62 1.92 -11.73 0.96
C LEU A 62 1.30 -10.78 -0.08
N THR A 63 1.94 -10.60 -1.22
CA THR A 63 1.51 -9.62 -2.22
C THR A 63 2.00 -9.91 -3.61
N LEU A 64 1.30 -9.32 -4.59
CA LEU A 64 1.66 -9.32 -6.00
C LEU A 64 2.01 -7.90 -6.45
N ILE A 65 3.11 -7.76 -7.18
CA ILE A 65 3.51 -6.50 -7.82
C ILE A 65 3.62 -6.73 -9.32
N TYR A 66 2.77 -6.05 -10.07
CA TYR A 66 2.79 -6.16 -11.52
C TYR A 66 3.85 -5.24 -12.14
N THR A 67 4.66 -5.81 -13.01
CA THR A 67 5.67 -5.08 -13.79
C THR A 67 5.32 -5.12 -15.28
N SER A 68 5.69 -4.07 -16.02
CA SER A 68 5.60 -4.08 -17.49
C SER A 68 6.62 -5.07 -18.03
N GLY A 69 6.21 -6.30 -18.29
CA GLY A 69 7.11 -7.33 -18.84
C GLY A 69 7.75 -6.88 -20.16
N THR A 70 8.98 -7.33 -20.42
CA THR A 70 9.71 -7.06 -21.67
C THR A 70 8.97 -7.54 -22.94
N THR A 71 7.99 -8.42 -22.77
CA THR A 71 7.13 -8.98 -23.84
C THR A 71 5.82 -8.21 -24.02
N GLY A 72 5.63 -7.08 -23.33
CA GLY A 72 4.40 -6.26 -23.39
C GLY A 72 3.25 -6.76 -22.51
N GLN A 73 3.32 -8.00 -22.01
CA GLN A 73 2.31 -8.51 -21.04
C GLN A 73 2.79 -8.25 -19.62
N PRO A 74 1.92 -7.68 -18.74
CA PRO A 74 2.24 -7.50 -17.34
C PRO A 74 2.55 -8.83 -16.66
N LYS A 75 3.61 -8.85 -15.82
CA LYS A 75 3.98 -10.02 -15.01
C LYS A 75 3.76 -9.71 -13.54
N GLY A 76 3.02 -10.57 -12.85
CA GLY A 76 2.80 -10.49 -11.40
C GLY A 76 4.00 -11.12 -10.68
N VAL A 77 4.82 -10.29 -10.05
CA VAL A 77 5.90 -10.75 -9.16
C VAL A 77 5.28 -11.13 -7.82
N MET A 78 5.42 -12.38 -7.43
CA MET A 78 4.95 -12.90 -6.16
C MET A 78 6.00 -12.60 -5.08
N LEU A 79 5.56 -12.00 -3.98
CA LEU A 79 6.38 -11.77 -2.79
C LEU A 79 5.72 -12.47 -1.60
N ASP A 80 6.46 -13.34 -0.93
CA ASP A 80 6.08 -14.02 0.30
C ASP A 80 6.47 -13.20 1.55
N TYR A 81 6.05 -13.67 2.73
CA TYR A 81 6.43 -13.04 4.00
C TYR A 81 7.94 -13.09 4.22
N GLY A 82 8.65 -14.14 3.74
CA GLY A 82 10.09 -14.26 3.86
C GLY A 82 10.85 -13.17 3.11
N ASN A 83 10.37 -12.79 1.92
CA ASN A 83 10.96 -11.69 1.15
C ASN A 83 10.84 -10.36 1.92
N VAL A 84 9.68 -10.11 2.52
CA VAL A 84 9.46 -8.89 3.31
C VAL A 84 10.24 -8.93 4.62
N ALA A 85 10.30 -10.07 5.32
CA ALA A 85 11.10 -10.22 6.55
C ALA A 85 12.58 -9.90 6.29
N ALA A 86 13.17 -10.47 5.23
CA ALA A 86 14.55 -10.19 4.85
C ALA A 86 14.79 -8.70 4.51
N GLN A 87 13.81 -8.05 3.88
CA GLN A 87 13.86 -6.62 3.60
C GLN A 87 13.79 -5.80 4.89
N LEU A 88 12.92 -6.16 5.85
CA LEU A 88 12.81 -5.49 7.16
C LEU A 88 14.13 -5.60 7.95
N GLU A 89 14.72 -6.80 8.02
CA GLU A 89 16.02 -7.03 8.66
C GLU A 89 17.13 -6.18 8.01
N GLY A 90 17.16 -6.13 6.68
CA GLY A 90 18.11 -5.33 5.92
C GLY A 90 18.01 -3.83 6.21
N HIS A 91 16.78 -3.32 6.37
CA HIS A 91 16.53 -1.92 6.74
C HIS A 91 16.93 -1.66 8.20
N ASP A 92 16.55 -2.54 9.13
CA ASP A 92 16.89 -2.42 10.55
C ASP A 92 18.42 -2.39 10.79
N ALA A 93 19.18 -3.13 9.99
CA ALA A 93 20.63 -3.13 10.06
C ALA A 93 21.28 -1.79 9.64
N ARG A 94 20.55 -0.90 9.00
CA ARG A 94 21.08 0.34 8.39
C ARG A 94 20.37 1.61 8.81
N LEU A 95 19.11 1.51 9.24
CA LEU A 95 18.26 2.63 9.59
C LEU A 95 17.78 2.48 11.02
N SER A 96 17.62 3.61 11.70
CA SER A 96 17.23 3.65 13.12
C SER A 96 15.88 4.35 13.28
N LEU A 97 14.82 3.82 12.66
CA LEU A 97 13.47 4.34 12.85
C LEU A 97 12.92 3.96 14.22
N SER A 98 12.14 4.86 14.78
CA SER A 98 11.42 4.69 16.04
C SER A 98 9.94 5.10 15.91
N GLN A 99 9.17 4.92 16.97
CA GLN A 99 7.78 5.36 17.04
C GLN A 99 7.61 6.88 16.99
N ASP A 100 8.67 7.64 17.25
CA ASP A 100 8.68 9.10 17.21
C ASP A 100 8.88 9.65 15.79
N ASP A 101 9.20 8.77 14.84
CA ASP A 101 9.42 9.15 13.45
C ASP A 101 8.13 9.32 12.67
N VAL A 102 8.16 10.28 11.74
CA VAL A 102 7.08 10.57 10.80
C VAL A 102 7.59 10.47 9.38
N SER A 103 6.96 9.63 8.58
CA SER A 103 7.27 9.43 7.16
C SER A 103 6.19 10.02 6.26
N LEU A 104 6.59 10.57 5.13
CA LEU A 104 5.67 10.99 4.04
C LEU A 104 5.75 9.98 2.89
N CYS A 105 4.64 9.27 2.67
CA CYS A 105 4.45 8.34 1.57
C CYS A 105 3.80 9.07 0.38
N PHE A 106 4.55 9.29 -0.69
CA PHE A 106 4.09 10.02 -1.88
C PHE A 106 4.42 9.31 -3.20
N LEU A 107 5.23 8.26 -3.17
CA LEU A 107 5.48 7.42 -4.34
C LEU A 107 4.36 6.36 -4.48
N PRO A 108 4.15 5.79 -5.68
CA PRO A 108 3.08 4.81 -5.88
C PRO A 108 3.28 3.53 -5.06
N LEU A 109 2.29 3.15 -4.26
CA LEU A 109 2.26 1.88 -3.51
C LEU A 109 2.19 0.64 -4.43
N SER A 110 1.87 0.82 -5.70
CA SER A 110 1.98 -0.23 -6.71
C SER A 110 3.42 -0.59 -7.05
N HIS A 111 4.38 0.26 -6.68
CA HIS A 111 5.81 0.01 -6.88
C HIS A 111 6.46 -0.60 -5.64
N VAL A 112 7.36 -1.55 -5.83
CA VAL A 112 8.01 -2.29 -4.73
C VAL A 112 8.74 -1.38 -3.74
N PHE A 113 9.37 -0.30 -4.21
CA PHE A 113 10.15 0.60 -3.36
C PHE A 113 9.30 1.24 -2.26
N GLU A 114 8.18 1.89 -2.63
CA GLU A 114 7.31 2.57 -1.66
C GLU A 114 6.57 1.56 -0.78
N ARG A 115 6.17 0.41 -1.34
CA ARG A 115 5.51 -0.64 -0.57
C ARG A 115 6.44 -1.24 0.49
N ALA A 116 7.69 -1.52 0.15
CA ALA A 116 8.69 -2.02 1.08
C ALA A 116 9.02 -0.98 2.17
N TRP A 117 9.13 0.30 1.78
CA TRP A 117 9.30 1.40 2.73
C TRP A 117 8.13 1.51 3.70
N THR A 118 6.90 1.47 3.19
CA THR A 118 5.68 1.48 4.00
C THR A 118 5.65 0.34 5.01
N PHE A 119 5.98 -0.88 4.60
CA PHE A 119 6.05 -2.02 5.52
C PHE A 119 7.09 -1.78 6.62
N TYR A 120 8.24 -1.21 6.29
CA TYR A 120 9.27 -0.92 7.29
C TYR A 120 8.82 0.17 8.28
N VAL A 121 8.23 1.26 7.80
CA VAL A 121 7.70 2.33 8.67
C VAL A 121 6.67 1.78 9.65
N LEU A 122 5.71 0.98 9.16
CA LEU A 122 4.68 0.34 9.99
C LEU A 122 5.28 -0.68 10.97
N TYR A 123 6.24 -1.48 10.53
CA TYR A 123 6.95 -2.45 11.38
C TYR A 123 7.66 -1.77 12.57
N ARG A 124 8.21 -0.59 12.36
CA ARG A 124 8.86 0.20 13.41
C ARG A 124 7.88 0.99 14.30
N GLY A 125 6.58 0.94 13.99
CA GLY A 125 5.54 1.68 14.70
C GLY A 125 5.58 3.19 14.46
N ALA A 126 6.30 3.63 13.44
CA ALA A 126 6.37 5.04 13.04
C ALA A 126 5.09 5.49 12.32
N THR A 127 4.83 6.78 12.34
CA THR A 127 3.69 7.36 11.62
C THR A 127 3.97 7.45 10.12
N ASN A 128 3.06 6.96 9.28
CA ASN A 128 3.17 7.09 7.83
C ASN A 128 2.01 7.96 7.28
N CYS A 129 2.34 9.14 6.79
CA CYS A 129 1.38 10.08 6.20
C CYS A 129 1.30 9.83 4.69
N TYR A 130 0.10 9.58 4.17
CA TYR A 130 -0.11 9.28 2.75
C TYR A 130 -0.56 10.51 1.99
N LEU A 131 0.13 10.81 0.89
CA LEU A 131 -0.20 11.90 -0.02
C LEU A 131 -0.84 11.34 -1.29
N GLN A 132 -2.08 11.74 -1.54
CA GLN A 132 -2.83 11.28 -2.72
C GLN A 132 -2.33 11.94 -4.01
N ASP A 133 -2.10 13.24 -3.99
CA ASP A 133 -1.63 14.01 -5.15
C ASP A 133 -0.15 14.36 -5.01
N THR A 134 0.70 13.68 -5.78
CA THR A 134 2.16 13.90 -5.77
C THR A 134 2.58 15.31 -6.21
N MET A 135 1.70 16.08 -6.85
CA MET A 135 2.00 17.49 -7.19
C MET A 135 2.02 18.39 -5.96
N GLN A 136 1.36 17.98 -4.88
CA GLN A 136 1.28 18.74 -3.61
C GLN A 136 2.38 18.34 -2.61
N VAL A 137 3.42 17.62 -3.05
CA VAL A 137 4.48 17.14 -2.16
C VAL A 137 5.20 18.27 -1.42
N ARG A 138 5.32 19.43 -2.03
CA ARG A 138 5.98 20.60 -1.41
C ARG A 138 5.19 21.14 -0.23
N GLU A 139 3.90 21.29 -0.40
CA GLU A 139 2.95 21.72 0.63
C GLU A 139 2.89 20.69 1.75
N ALA A 140 2.76 19.41 1.39
CA ALA A 140 2.72 18.29 2.32
C ALA A 140 4.01 18.19 3.17
N LEU A 141 5.19 18.45 2.60
CA LEU A 141 6.45 18.49 3.35
C LEU A 141 6.44 19.58 4.43
N SER A 142 5.85 20.72 4.14
CA SER A 142 5.76 21.84 5.08
C SER A 142 4.74 21.58 6.18
N GLU A 143 3.65 20.88 5.88
CA GLU A 143 2.58 20.54 6.82
C GLU A 143 2.96 19.35 7.72
N VAL A 144 3.42 18.25 7.12
CA VAL A 144 3.75 16.99 7.81
C VAL A 144 5.06 17.09 8.56
N GLN A 145 6.04 17.85 8.04
CA GLN A 145 7.40 17.95 8.57
C GLN A 145 8.03 16.57 8.85
N PRO A 146 8.10 15.67 7.85
CA PRO A 146 8.55 14.31 8.08
C PRO A 146 9.99 14.29 8.60
N THR A 147 10.29 13.38 9.55
CA THR A 147 11.65 13.13 10.05
C THR A 147 12.44 12.23 9.11
N VAL A 148 11.71 11.42 8.32
CA VAL A 148 12.29 10.48 7.37
C VAL A 148 11.35 10.30 6.17
N MET A 149 11.91 10.01 5.00
CA MET A 149 11.10 9.62 3.83
C MET A 149 11.92 8.84 2.81
N GLY A 150 11.27 7.93 2.11
CA GLY A 150 11.80 7.32 0.90
C GLY A 150 11.63 8.24 -0.30
N ALA A 151 12.67 8.45 -1.10
CA ALA A 151 12.58 9.24 -2.32
C ALA A 151 13.50 8.71 -3.42
N VAL A 152 13.15 8.98 -4.66
CA VAL A 152 13.94 8.62 -5.85
C VAL A 152 14.93 9.75 -6.23
N PRO A 153 16.06 9.46 -6.89
CA PRO A 153 17.07 10.47 -7.24
C PRO A 153 16.51 11.69 -7.94
N ARG A 154 15.58 11.52 -8.86
CA ARG A 154 14.94 12.62 -9.60
C ARG A 154 14.20 13.61 -8.69
N PHE A 155 13.74 13.16 -7.53
CA PHE A 155 13.09 14.05 -6.55
C PHE A 155 14.12 15.05 -5.97
N TYR A 156 15.29 14.56 -5.59
CA TYR A 156 16.37 15.38 -5.08
C TYR A 156 16.92 16.35 -6.15
N GLU A 157 17.04 15.92 -7.41
CA GLU A 157 17.42 16.77 -8.53
C GLU A 157 16.45 17.94 -8.70
N LYS A 158 15.14 17.69 -8.61
CA LYS A 158 14.12 18.76 -8.67
C LYS A 158 14.24 19.74 -7.52
N ILE A 159 14.47 19.27 -6.30
CA ILE A 159 14.66 20.14 -5.12
C ILE A 159 15.91 20.99 -5.34
N PHE A 160 17.01 20.39 -5.77
CA PHE A 160 18.26 21.11 -6.04
C PHE A 160 18.05 22.21 -7.07
N SER A 161 17.44 21.91 -8.21
CA SER A 161 17.14 22.90 -9.25
C SER A 161 16.25 24.03 -8.72
N ALA A 162 15.18 23.72 -7.98
CA ALA A 162 14.28 24.72 -7.43
C ALA A 162 14.94 25.67 -6.41
N ILE A 163 16.03 25.25 -5.75
CA ILE A 163 16.80 26.10 -4.85
C ILE A 163 17.78 27.00 -5.61
N HIS A 164 18.37 26.49 -6.70
CA HIS A 164 19.42 27.20 -7.43
C HIS A 164 18.92 28.09 -8.58
N GLU A 165 17.65 27.93 -9.00
CA GLU A 165 17.00 28.76 -10.01
C GLU A 165 16.40 30.07 -9.42
N LYS A 166 16.64 30.35 -8.15
CA LYS A 166 16.31 31.62 -7.45
C LYS A 166 17.54 32.52 -7.34
#